data_34b7bb4e28e3046781e1f75ac12093d7
#
_entry.id   34b7bb4e28e3046781e1f75ac12093d7
#
_cell.length_a   1.000
_cell.length_b   1.000
_cell.length_c   1.000
_cell.angle_alpha   90.00
_cell.angle_beta   90.00
_cell.angle_gamma   90.00
#
_symmetry.space_group_name_H-M   'P 1'
#
loop_
_entity.id
_entity.type
_entity.pdbx_description
1 polymer ?
#
loop_
_entity_poly.entity_id
_entity_poly.type
_entity_poly.pdbx_seq_one_letter_code
_entity_poly.pdbx_strand_id
1 'polypeptide(L)'
;WGRLRRIWGRARLKRARGTPRIAGRLLRRVVDFAVVEGNGKVTREIADSSLTRLGVDHLGLDNADRRYLRLIAESYGGGPVGIETMSAALSESRDSLEDVIEPYLLQKGLIQRTPRGRMLAQAAWRHLGLDAPKTDRDLFE
;
A
#
# COMPACT_ATOMS: atom_id res chain seq x y z
N TRP A 1 -1.83 14.45 -21.87
CA TRP A 1 -1.15 14.00 -20.65
C TRP A 1 -0.86 15.16 -19.67
N GLY A 2 -0.34 16.30 -20.12
CA GLY A 2 -0.02 17.43 -19.25
C GLY A 2 -1.22 18.02 -18.50
N ARG A 3 -2.38 18.10 -19.14
CA ARG A 3 -3.64 18.54 -18.51
C ARG A 3 -4.14 17.52 -17.49
N LEU A 4 -4.12 16.24 -17.85
CA LEU A 4 -4.52 15.13 -16.97
C LEU A 4 -3.57 15.00 -15.79
N ARG A 5 -2.27 15.23 -16.00
CA ARG A 5 -1.26 15.21 -14.95
C ARG A 5 -1.51 16.27 -13.89
N ARG A 6 -1.95 17.47 -14.29
CA ARG A 6 -2.30 18.53 -13.34
C ARG A 6 -3.53 18.19 -12.52
N ILE A 7 -4.54 17.60 -13.14
CA ILE A 7 -5.76 17.14 -12.48
C ILE A 7 -5.43 15.94 -11.55
N TRP A 8 -4.57 15.05 -12.03
CA TRP A 8 -4.14 13.85 -11.29
C TRP A 8 -3.40 14.18 -10.00
N GLY A 9 -2.51 15.17 -10.06
CA GLY A 9 -1.84 15.74 -8.90
C GLY A 9 -0.86 14.81 -8.17
N ARG A 10 -0.02 15.39 -7.34
CA ARG A 10 1.04 14.68 -6.60
C ARG A 10 0.49 13.62 -5.61
N ALA A 11 -0.64 13.90 -4.98
CA ALA A 11 -1.24 12.97 -4.02
C ALA A 11 -1.67 11.66 -4.69
N ARG A 12 -2.12 11.73 -5.94
CA ARG A 12 -2.54 10.56 -6.69
C ARG A 12 -1.38 9.80 -7.29
N LEU A 13 -0.28 10.49 -7.61
CA LEU A 13 0.96 9.83 -7.97
C LEU A 13 1.52 8.98 -6.81
N LYS A 14 1.31 9.41 -5.57
CA LYS A 14 1.64 8.58 -4.41
C LYS A 14 0.82 7.29 -4.38
N ARG A 15 -0.48 7.37 -4.68
CA ARG A 15 -1.34 6.18 -4.79
C ARG A 15 -0.93 5.25 -5.93
N ALA A 16 -0.27 5.78 -6.95
CA ALA A 16 0.32 5.02 -8.04
C ALA A 16 1.77 4.60 -7.76
N ARG A 17 2.19 4.65 -6.50
CA ARG A 17 3.55 4.26 -6.04
C ARG A 17 4.67 5.08 -6.65
N GLY A 18 4.37 6.30 -7.13
CA GLY A 18 5.35 7.18 -7.77
C GLY A 18 5.85 6.69 -9.12
N THR A 19 5.33 5.60 -9.67
CA THR A 19 5.75 5.08 -10.97
C THR A 19 4.84 5.55 -12.09
N PRO A 20 5.39 6.15 -13.17
CA PRO A 20 4.56 6.62 -14.30
C PRO A 20 3.75 5.50 -14.96
N ARG A 21 4.27 4.29 -15.00
CA ARG A 21 3.59 3.12 -15.58
C ARG A 21 2.33 2.75 -14.81
N ILE A 22 2.41 2.66 -13.49
CA ILE A 22 1.26 2.36 -12.63
C ILE A 22 0.30 3.54 -12.63
N ALA A 23 0.81 4.78 -12.56
CA ALA A 23 0.00 5.99 -12.67
C ALA A 23 -0.83 6.01 -13.96
N GLY A 24 -0.21 5.64 -15.10
CA GLY A 24 -0.90 5.56 -16.39
C GLY A 24 -2.02 4.52 -16.41
N ARG A 25 -1.80 3.36 -15.83
CA ARG A 25 -2.83 2.31 -15.71
C ARG A 25 -4.00 2.75 -14.84
N LEU A 26 -3.72 3.34 -13.68
CA LEU A 26 -4.75 3.86 -12.79
C LEU A 26 -5.52 5.01 -13.44
N LEU A 27 -4.83 5.89 -14.16
CA LEU A 27 -5.46 6.98 -14.86
C LEU A 27 -6.45 6.50 -15.93
N ARG A 28 -6.09 5.47 -16.71
CA ARG A 28 -7.02 4.87 -17.69
C ARG A 28 -8.29 4.37 -17.03
N ARG A 29 -8.17 3.70 -15.89
CA ARG A 29 -9.33 3.23 -15.12
C ARG A 29 -10.18 4.38 -14.61
N VAL A 30 -9.55 5.44 -14.12
CA VAL A 30 -10.25 6.64 -13.67
C VAL A 30 -11.01 7.30 -14.82
N VAL A 31 -10.41 7.37 -16.01
CA VAL A 31 -11.07 7.91 -17.21
C VAL A 31 -12.27 7.03 -17.59
N ASP A 32 -12.16 5.71 -17.54
CA ASP A 32 -13.26 4.79 -17.80
C ASP A 32 -14.43 5.03 -16.83
N PHE A 33 -14.16 5.20 -15.54
CA PHE A 33 -15.19 5.54 -14.56
C PHE A 33 -15.81 6.90 -14.82
N ALA A 34 -15.03 7.90 -15.24
CA ALA A 34 -15.53 9.23 -15.56
C ALA A 34 -16.49 9.20 -16.75
N VAL A 35 -16.22 8.36 -17.75
CA VAL A 35 -17.10 8.19 -18.92
C VAL A 35 -18.42 7.51 -18.51
N VAL A 36 -18.38 6.54 -17.63
CA VAL A 36 -19.57 5.78 -17.20
C VAL A 36 -20.42 6.56 -16.20
N GLU A 37 -19.80 7.20 -15.21
CA GLU A 37 -20.50 7.81 -14.06
C GLU A 37 -20.57 9.34 -14.11
N GLY A 38 -19.75 9.97 -14.91
CA GLY A 38 -19.70 11.42 -15.06
C GLY A 38 -19.82 11.83 -16.51
N ASN A 39 -19.69 13.09 -16.78
CA ASN A 39 -19.81 13.66 -18.13
C ASN A 39 -18.49 13.54 -18.94
N GLY A 40 -17.72 12.51 -18.72
CA GLY A 40 -16.42 12.32 -19.36
C GLY A 40 -15.31 13.23 -18.81
N LYS A 41 -15.58 14.00 -17.76
CA LYS A 41 -14.60 14.88 -17.12
C LYS A 41 -13.99 14.21 -15.91
N VAL A 42 -12.66 14.17 -15.87
CA VAL A 42 -11.91 13.66 -14.70
C VAL A 42 -11.75 14.81 -13.72
N THR A 43 -12.56 14.82 -12.67
CA THR A 43 -12.41 15.73 -11.54
C THR A 43 -11.59 15.09 -10.42
N ARG A 44 -11.18 15.90 -9.44
CA ARG A 44 -10.48 15.39 -8.25
C ARG A 44 -11.31 14.37 -7.49
N GLU A 45 -12.60 14.66 -7.32
CA GLU A 45 -13.54 13.79 -6.60
C GLU A 45 -13.74 12.45 -7.32
N ILE A 46 -13.89 12.47 -8.63
CA ILE A 46 -14.01 11.26 -9.44
C ILE A 46 -12.73 10.44 -9.38
N ALA A 47 -11.56 11.09 -9.45
CA ALA A 47 -10.29 10.41 -9.34
C ALA A 47 -10.12 9.72 -7.98
N ASP A 48 -10.40 10.40 -6.88
CA ASP A 48 -10.31 9.83 -5.53
C ASP A 48 -11.32 8.70 -5.31
N SER A 49 -12.56 8.87 -5.74
CA SER A 49 -13.59 7.85 -5.67
C SER A 49 -13.23 6.61 -6.47
N SER A 50 -12.71 6.80 -7.69
CA SER A 50 -12.30 5.69 -8.55
C SER A 50 -11.14 4.90 -7.98
N LEU A 51 -10.13 5.57 -7.42
CA LEU A 51 -9.00 4.91 -6.77
C LEU A 51 -9.45 4.11 -5.54
N THR A 52 -10.38 4.64 -4.77
CA THR A 52 -10.96 3.92 -3.63
C THR A 52 -11.70 2.66 -4.09
N ARG A 53 -12.45 2.72 -5.19
CA ARG A 53 -13.12 1.56 -5.80
C ARG A 53 -12.13 0.51 -6.30
N LEU A 54 -10.97 0.93 -6.81
CA LEU A 54 -9.89 0.04 -7.22
C LEU A 54 -9.12 -0.56 -6.02
N GLY A 55 -9.49 -0.18 -4.80
CA GLY A 55 -8.88 -0.67 -3.58
C GLY A 55 -7.52 -0.07 -3.26
N VAL A 56 -7.18 1.05 -3.88
CA VAL A 56 -5.92 1.76 -3.64
C VAL A 56 -6.15 2.89 -2.64
N ASP A 57 -5.47 2.84 -1.49
CA ASP A 57 -5.60 3.85 -0.45
C ASP A 57 -4.71 5.09 -0.70
N HIS A 58 -4.74 6.05 0.22
CA HIS A 58 -4.00 7.31 0.11
C HIS A 58 -2.48 7.16 0.10
N LEU A 59 -1.94 6.03 0.58
CA LEU A 59 -0.50 5.71 0.50
C LEU A 59 -0.14 4.93 -0.78
N GLY A 60 -1.12 4.55 -1.59
CA GLY A 60 -0.90 3.75 -2.79
C GLY A 60 -0.86 2.25 -2.50
N LEU A 61 -1.33 1.83 -1.34
CA LEU A 61 -1.40 0.42 -0.97
C LEU A 61 -2.68 -0.21 -1.51
N ASP A 62 -2.56 -1.39 -2.09
CA ASP A 62 -3.70 -2.19 -2.53
C ASP A 62 -4.09 -3.24 -1.47
N ASN A 63 -5.04 -4.10 -1.81
CA ASN A 63 -5.50 -5.14 -0.90
C ASN A 63 -4.40 -6.15 -0.53
N ALA A 64 -3.53 -6.49 -1.47
CA ALA A 64 -2.43 -7.42 -1.22
C ALA A 64 -1.41 -6.82 -0.23
N ASP A 65 -1.08 -5.55 -0.39
CA ASP A 65 -0.18 -4.83 0.51
C ASP A 65 -0.76 -4.78 1.93
N ARG A 66 -2.05 -4.44 2.06
CA ARG A 66 -2.72 -4.38 3.35
C ARG A 66 -2.83 -5.75 4.01
N ARG A 67 -3.11 -6.81 3.26
CA ARG A 67 -3.10 -8.18 3.77
C ARG A 67 -1.74 -8.58 4.31
N TYR A 68 -0.68 -8.21 3.61
CA TYR A 68 0.69 -8.44 4.03
C TYR A 68 0.97 -7.78 5.39
N LEU A 69 0.67 -6.49 5.51
CA LEU A 69 0.89 -5.74 6.75
C LEU A 69 0.03 -6.27 7.90
N ARG A 70 -1.25 -6.54 7.65
CA ARG A 70 -2.16 -7.07 8.66
C ARG A 70 -1.77 -8.44 9.18
N LEU A 71 -1.27 -9.30 8.31
CA LEU A 71 -0.81 -10.61 8.71
C LEU A 71 0.30 -10.51 9.75
N ILE A 72 1.30 -9.66 9.49
CA ILE A 72 2.39 -9.45 10.45
C ILE A 72 1.87 -8.83 11.75
N ALA A 73 0.96 -7.86 11.65
CA ALA A 73 0.42 -7.16 12.82
C ALA A 73 -0.43 -8.07 13.70
N GLU A 74 -1.43 -8.73 13.09
CA GLU A 74 -2.47 -9.45 13.82
C GLU A 74 -2.05 -10.86 14.23
N SER A 75 -1.34 -11.57 13.34
CA SER A 75 -0.97 -12.96 13.58
C SER A 75 0.39 -13.14 14.25
N TYR A 76 1.28 -12.17 14.10
CA TYR A 76 2.67 -12.28 14.58
C TYR A 76 3.11 -11.11 15.46
N GLY A 77 2.17 -10.27 15.89
CA GLY A 77 2.47 -9.17 16.81
C GLY A 77 3.48 -8.14 16.30
N GLY A 78 3.60 -7.99 14.99
CA GLY A 78 4.55 -7.09 14.37
C GLY A 78 5.84 -7.75 13.88
N GLY A 79 5.97 -9.04 14.05
CA GLY A 79 7.13 -9.82 13.59
C GLY A 79 8.15 -10.06 14.70
N PRO A 80 9.31 -10.66 14.36
CA PRO A 80 9.76 -10.98 12.98
C PRO A 80 9.05 -12.22 12.38
N VAL A 81 8.81 -12.18 11.08
CA VAL A 81 8.17 -13.26 10.32
C VAL A 81 9.02 -13.61 9.10
N GLY A 82 9.37 -14.87 8.92
CA GLY A 82 10.13 -15.32 7.77
C GLY A 82 9.33 -15.26 6.47
N ILE A 83 10.04 -15.06 5.36
CA ILE A 83 9.38 -14.95 4.04
C ILE A 83 8.63 -16.24 3.65
N GLU A 84 9.15 -17.39 4.03
CA GLU A 84 8.48 -18.68 3.75
C GLU A 84 7.13 -18.78 4.47
N THR A 85 7.08 -18.33 5.72
CA THR A 85 5.85 -18.27 6.51
C THR A 85 4.86 -17.29 5.89
N MET A 86 5.32 -16.11 5.45
CA MET A 86 4.50 -15.14 4.75
C MET A 86 3.94 -15.68 3.45
N SER A 87 4.77 -16.36 2.66
CA SER A 87 4.39 -16.98 1.41
C SER A 87 3.27 -18.00 1.61
N ALA A 88 3.42 -18.89 2.58
CA ALA A 88 2.41 -19.90 2.89
C ALA A 88 1.10 -19.26 3.38
N ALA A 89 1.17 -18.29 4.28
CA ALA A 89 -0.01 -17.66 4.88
C ALA A 89 -0.80 -16.81 3.88
N LEU A 90 -0.12 -16.15 2.95
CA LEU A 90 -0.75 -15.28 1.94
C LEU A 90 -1.11 -16.01 0.65
N SER A 91 -0.68 -17.27 0.50
CA SER A 91 -0.80 -18.02 -0.75
C SER A 91 -0.19 -17.30 -1.94
N GLU A 92 0.93 -16.62 -1.70
CA GLU A 92 1.70 -15.89 -2.70
C GLU A 92 3.09 -16.49 -2.81
N SER A 93 3.67 -16.45 -4.02
CA SER A 93 5.04 -16.93 -4.19
C SER A 93 6.02 -16.00 -3.48
N ARG A 94 7.14 -16.56 -3.05
CA ARG A 94 8.24 -15.79 -2.46
C ARG A 94 8.70 -14.66 -3.38
N ASP A 95 8.83 -14.96 -4.68
CA ASP A 95 9.25 -13.97 -5.68
C ASP A 95 8.24 -12.82 -5.78
N SER A 96 6.94 -13.11 -5.76
CA SER A 96 5.90 -12.10 -5.77
C SER A 96 5.99 -11.18 -4.55
N LEU A 97 6.24 -11.74 -3.37
CA LEU A 97 6.41 -10.94 -2.15
C LEU A 97 7.66 -10.07 -2.21
N GLU A 98 8.79 -10.63 -2.60
CA GLU A 98 10.07 -9.93 -2.63
C GLU A 98 10.19 -8.91 -3.75
N ASP A 99 9.62 -9.20 -4.92
CA ASP A 99 9.80 -8.37 -6.12
C ASP A 99 8.66 -7.36 -6.34
N VAL A 100 7.45 -7.66 -5.87
CA VAL A 100 6.25 -6.84 -6.15
C VAL A 100 5.77 -6.09 -4.91
N ILE A 101 5.63 -6.76 -3.77
CA ILE A 101 5.00 -6.20 -2.56
C ILE A 101 6.02 -5.49 -1.68
N GLU A 102 7.08 -6.16 -1.29
CA GLU A 102 8.04 -5.64 -0.32
C GLU A 102 8.81 -4.38 -0.76
N PRO A 103 9.23 -4.22 -2.04
CA PRO A 103 10.03 -3.06 -2.43
C PRO A 103 9.34 -1.73 -2.12
N TYR A 104 8.05 -1.64 -2.37
CA TYR A 104 7.31 -0.42 -2.08
C TYR A 104 7.09 -0.21 -0.57
N LEU A 105 6.79 -1.27 0.16
CA LEU A 105 6.63 -1.20 1.61
C LEU A 105 7.93 -0.80 2.31
N LEU A 106 9.07 -1.30 1.83
CA LEU A 106 10.39 -0.91 2.32
C LEU A 106 10.69 0.56 2.01
N GLN A 107 10.38 1.00 0.79
CA GLN A 107 10.58 2.39 0.37
C GLN A 107 9.77 3.38 1.21
N LYS A 108 8.56 3.00 1.60
CA LYS A 108 7.69 3.81 2.45
C LYS A 108 7.99 3.69 3.95
N GLY A 109 8.95 2.85 4.32
CA GLY A 109 9.31 2.66 5.71
C GLY A 109 8.24 1.97 6.54
N LEU A 110 7.39 1.15 5.90
CA LEU A 110 6.32 0.42 6.58
C LEU A 110 6.78 -0.92 7.14
N ILE A 111 7.79 -1.52 6.53
CA ILE A 111 8.40 -2.77 6.99
C ILE A 111 9.91 -2.64 7.08
N GLN A 112 10.52 -3.55 7.84
CA GLN A 112 11.97 -3.67 7.96
C GLN A 112 12.36 -5.14 7.74
N ARG A 113 13.48 -5.34 7.06
CA ARG A 113 14.10 -6.67 6.96
C ARG A 113 15.14 -6.84 8.04
N THR A 114 15.00 -7.88 8.82
CA THR A 114 15.96 -8.26 9.87
C THR A 114 16.51 -9.66 9.60
N PRO A 115 17.63 -10.06 10.25
CA PRO A 115 18.12 -11.43 10.13
C PRO A 115 17.10 -12.50 10.54
N ARG A 116 16.14 -12.14 11.38
CA ARG A 116 15.08 -13.04 11.85
C ARG A 116 13.84 -13.06 10.98
N GLY A 117 13.69 -12.10 10.06
CA GLY A 117 12.54 -11.96 9.19
C GLY A 117 12.06 -10.54 9.05
N ARG A 118 10.83 -10.38 8.58
CA ARG A 118 10.20 -9.08 8.34
C ARG A 118 9.48 -8.58 9.58
N MET A 119 9.66 -7.31 9.88
CA MET A 119 8.99 -6.64 11.00
C MET A 119 8.24 -5.42 10.51
N LEU A 120 7.14 -5.09 11.18
CA LEU A 120 6.43 -3.84 10.94
C LEU A 120 7.16 -2.66 11.59
N ALA A 121 7.22 -1.55 10.86
CA ALA A 121 7.61 -0.26 11.41
C ALA A 121 6.41 0.43 12.07
N GLN A 122 6.65 1.42 12.92
CA GLN A 122 5.59 2.19 13.58
C GLN A 122 4.62 2.85 12.60
N ALA A 123 5.12 3.31 11.46
CA ALA A 123 4.29 3.91 10.43
C ALA A 123 3.22 2.93 9.90
N ALA A 124 3.54 1.64 9.80
CA ALA A 124 2.57 0.62 9.40
C ALA A 124 1.46 0.43 10.43
N TRP A 125 1.79 0.42 11.71
CA TRP A 125 0.79 0.34 12.77
C TRP A 125 -0.18 1.51 12.71
N ARG A 126 0.32 2.73 12.54
CA ARG A 126 -0.52 3.93 12.38
C ARG A 126 -1.42 3.82 11.16
N HIS A 127 -0.87 3.37 10.04
CA HIS A 127 -1.63 3.27 8.78
C HIS A 127 -2.78 2.26 8.89
N LEU A 128 -2.55 1.15 9.61
CA LEU A 128 -3.58 0.14 9.85
C LEU A 128 -4.60 0.56 10.92
N GLY A 129 -4.35 1.64 11.63
CA GLY A 129 -5.19 2.07 12.76
C GLY A 129 -5.08 1.16 13.97
N LEU A 130 -3.95 0.47 14.10
CA LEU A 130 -3.68 -0.45 15.22
C LEU A 130 -2.61 0.13 16.14
N ASP A 131 -2.68 -0.23 17.41
CA ASP A 131 -1.66 0.16 18.38
C ASP A 131 -0.43 -0.72 18.26
N ALA A 132 0.75 -0.10 18.18
CA ALA A 132 2.00 -0.83 18.19
C ALA A 132 2.21 -1.51 19.54
N PRO A 133 2.78 -2.74 19.58
CA PRO A 133 3.13 -3.37 20.84
C PRO A 133 4.09 -2.49 21.62
N LYS A 134 3.90 -2.42 22.94
CA LYS A 134 4.83 -1.73 23.81
C LYS A 134 6.18 -2.47 23.81
N THR A 135 7.23 -1.73 23.59
CA THR A 135 8.58 -2.27 23.71
C THR A 135 8.98 -2.28 25.19
N ASP A 136 9.98 -3.08 25.55
CA ASP A 136 10.52 -3.08 26.91
C ASP A 136 10.91 -1.68 27.39
N ARG A 137 11.27 -0.83 26.45
CA ARG A 137 11.59 0.59 26.70
C ARG A 137 10.38 1.37 27.18
N ASP A 138 9.21 1.10 26.63
CA ASP A 138 7.96 1.80 26.98
C ASP A 138 7.38 1.32 28.32
N LEU A 139 7.78 0.12 28.74
CA LEU A 139 7.36 -0.44 30.03
C LEU A 139 8.07 0.19 31.22
N PHE A 140 9.24 0.81 31.01
CA PHE A 140 10.07 1.41 32.05
C PHE A 140 10.02 2.95 32.04
N GLU A 141 9.33 3.54 31.11
CA GLU A 141 9.00 4.95 31.06
C GLU A 141 7.58 5.16 31.62
#